data_d3121b8b21705ddf6c464092f92ecd9d
#
_entry.id   d3121b8b21705ddf6c464092f92ecd9d
#
_cell.length_a   1.000
_cell.length_b   1.000
_cell.length_c   1.000
_cell.angle_alpha   90.00
_cell.angle_beta   90.00
_cell.angle_gamma   90.00
#
_symmetry.space_group_name_H-M   'P 1'
#
loop_
_entity.id
_entity.type
_entity.pdbx_description
1 polymer ?
#
loop_
_entity_poly.entity_id
_entity_poly.type
_entity_poly.pdbx_seq_one_letter_code
_entity_poly.pdbx_strand_id
1 'polypeptide(L)'
;MSDSPQAVALARSAAEAVRGLNHATLGGDGLAQPADAYELIGELALAAAGLPQLLAQVGRWLAAALAAGRLGCDDGTDPAGAVSGAALFISDARNTAAALARDLGCAQQQLAAVNGRPSAEQAEEGEP
;
A
#
# COMPACT_ATOMS: atom_id res chain seq x y z
N MET A 1 -15.91 -8.16 25.51
CA MET A 1 -15.69 -7.23 24.41
C MET A 1 -14.25 -7.34 23.95
N SER A 2 -14.06 -7.79 22.73
CA SER A 2 -12.70 -7.91 22.20
C SER A 2 -12.40 -6.70 21.32
N ASP A 3 -11.45 -5.91 21.76
CA ASP A 3 -10.92 -4.85 20.92
C ASP A 3 -10.12 -5.50 19.78
N SER A 4 -10.18 -4.89 18.60
CA SER A 4 -9.38 -5.36 17.48
C SER A 4 -7.91 -5.23 17.83
N PRO A 5 -7.07 -6.24 17.48
CA PRO A 5 -5.64 -6.11 17.65
C PRO A 5 -5.11 -4.86 16.96
N GLN A 6 -4.00 -4.34 17.48
CA GLN A 6 -3.36 -3.14 16.92
C GLN A 6 -3.08 -3.30 15.42
N ALA A 7 -2.65 -4.50 14.99
CA ALA A 7 -2.34 -4.76 13.59
C ALA A 7 -3.57 -4.57 12.69
N VAL A 8 -4.74 -5.06 13.14
CA VAL A 8 -5.99 -4.89 12.38
C VAL A 8 -6.40 -3.42 12.33
N ALA A 9 -6.25 -2.70 13.44
CA ALA A 9 -6.56 -1.27 13.49
C ALA A 9 -5.66 -0.48 12.54
N LEU A 10 -4.37 -0.81 12.49
CA LEU A 10 -3.43 -0.16 11.57
C LEU A 10 -3.76 -0.47 10.11
N ALA A 11 -4.12 -1.72 9.81
CA ALA A 11 -4.53 -2.08 8.45
C ALA A 11 -5.78 -1.32 8.02
N ARG A 12 -6.74 -1.15 8.94
CA ARG A 12 -7.95 -0.37 8.67
C ARG A 12 -7.60 1.09 8.40
N SER A 13 -6.68 1.66 9.19
CA SER A 13 -6.19 3.03 8.99
C SER A 13 -5.52 3.18 7.62
N ALA A 14 -4.74 2.19 7.19
CA ALA A 14 -4.09 2.21 5.87
C ALA A 14 -5.14 2.21 4.75
N ALA A 15 -6.18 1.37 4.87
CA ALA A 15 -7.25 1.32 3.88
C ALA A 15 -8.01 2.66 3.82
N GLU A 16 -8.29 3.26 4.98
CA GLU A 16 -8.93 4.56 5.05
C GLU A 16 -8.05 5.66 4.46
N ALA A 17 -6.74 5.60 4.70
CA ALA A 17 -5.80 6.57 4.14
C ALA A 17 -5.78 6.50 2.62
N VAL A 18 -5.79 5.30 2.03
CA VAL A 18 -5.86 5.15 0.58
C VAL A 18 -7.16 5.72 0.03
N ARG A 19 -8.28 5.45 0.71
CA ARG A 19 -9.57 6.00 0.32
C ARG A 19 -9.55 7.53 0.37
N GLY A 20 -8.97 8.10 1.43
CA GLY A 20 -8.80 9.54 1.57
C GLY A 20 -7.94 10.13 0.45
N LEU A 21 -6.85 9.45 0.08
CA LEU A 21 -6.00 9.87 -1.02
C LEU A 21 -6.74 9.86 -2.36
N ASN A 22 -7.54 8.82 -2.60
CA ASN A 22 -8.35 8.76 -3.80
C ASN A 22 -9.31 9.94 -3.88
N HIS A 23 -9.94 10.29 -2.75
CA HIS A 23 -10.83 11.44 -2.70
C HIS A 23 -10.05 12.74 -2.90
N ALA A 24 -8.92 12.90 -2.21
CA ALA A 24 -8.13 14.13 -2.27
C ALA A 24 -7.53 14.39 -3.66
N THR A 25 -7.24 13.33 -4.42
CA THR A 25 -6.62 13.47 -5.75
C THR A 25 -7.64 13.42 -6.89
N LEU A 26 -8.93 13.29 -6.57
CA LEU A 26 -9.98 13.20 -7.59
C LEU A 26 -10.12 14.48 -8.41
N GLY A 27 -9.95 15.64 -7.77
CA GLY A 27 -10.02 16.92 -8.43
C GLY A 27 -8.64 17.49 -8.75
N GLY A 28 -8.59 18.57 -9.54
CA GLY A 28 -7.35 19.22 -9.92
C GLY A 28 -6.62 19.91 -8.79
N ASP A 29 -7.28 20.07 -7.63
CA ASP A 29 -6.71 20.76 -6.48
C ASP A 29 -5.95 19.84 -5.52
N GLY A 30 -5.98 18.52 -5.76
CA GLY A 30 -5.37 17.55 -4.85
C GLY A 30 -3.86 17.59 -4.84
N LEU A 31 -3.25 17.94 -5.97
CA LEU A 31 -1.81 18.12 -6.11
C LEU A 31 -1.59 19.52 -6.69
N ALA A 32 -0.79 20.32 -6.01
CA ALA A 32 -0.56 21.72 -6.41
C ALA A 32 0.69 21.87 -7.28
N GLN A 33 1.73 21.07 -6.99
CA GLN A 33 3.03 21.19 -7.65
C GLN A 33 3.55 19.80 -8.03
N PRO A 34 4.45 19.69 -9.02
CA PRO A 34 5.09 18.39 -9.31
C PRO A 34 5.81 17.78 -8.13
N ALA A 35 6.33 18.60 -7.22
CA ALA A 35 6.96 18.11 -5.99
C ALA A 35 5.96 17.33 -5.13
N ASP A 36 4.69 17.67 -5.16
CA ASP A 36 3.66 16.94 -4.41
C ASP A 36 3.48 15.52 -4.97
N ALA A 37 3.50 15.37 -6.29
CA ALA A 37 3.46 14.06 -6.93
C ALA A 37 4.71 13.25 -6.57
N TYR A 38 5.87 13.87 -6.58
CA TYR A 38 7.13 13.24 -6.19
C TYR A 38 7.05 12.68 -4.76
N GLU A 39 6.60 13.52 -3.82
CA GLU A 39 6.48 13.11 -2.42
C GLU A 39 5.42 12.02 -2.23
N LEU A 40 4.27 12.17 -2.88
CA LEU A 40 3.20 11.19 -2.78
C LEU A 40 3.66 9.81 -3.28
N ILE A 41 4.28 9.76 -4.45
CA ILE A 41 4.78 8.51 -5.02
C ILE A 41 5.87 7.92 -4.12
N GLY A 42 6.74 8.76 -3.56
CA GLY A 42 7.78 8.30 -2.65
C GLY A 42 7.22 7.65 -1.39
N GLU A 43 6.19 8.26 -0.79
CA GLU A 43 5.55 7.68 0.40
C GLU A 43 4.84 6.37 0.08
N LEU A 44 4.19 6.27 -1.09
CA LEU A 44 3.58 5.03 -1.53
C LEU A 44 4.62 3.94 -1.78
N ALA A 45 5.79 4.32 -2.33
CA ALA A 45 6.89 3.38 -2.53
C ALA A 45 7.38 2.80 -1.20
N LEU A 46 7.51 3.66 -0.17
CA LEU A 46 7.91 3.20 1.17
C LEU A 46 6.87 2.25 1.77
N ALA A 47 5.59 2.59 1.63
CA ALA A 47 4.50 1.73 2.11
C ALA A 47 4.54 0.36 1.41
N ALA A 48 4.67 0.35 0.09
CA ALA A 48 4.74 -0.88 -0.69
C ALA A 48 5.97 -1.72 -0.32
N ALA A 49 7.11 -1.06 -0.07
CA ALA A 49 8.35 -1.75 0.30
C ALA A 49 8.25 -2.50 1.64
N GLY A 50 7.36 -2.05 2.52
CA GLY A 50 7.14 -2.73 3.81
C GLY A 50 6.20 -3.93 3.72
N LEU A 51 5.40 -4.04 2.65
CA LEU A 51 4.39 -5.08 2.53
C LEU A 51 4.96 -6.51 2.46
N PRO A 52 6.07 -6.78 1.75
CA PRO A 52 6.60 -8.15 1.72
C PRO A 52 6.93 -8.71 3.11
N GLN A 53 7.52 -7.91 3.98
CA GLN A 53 7.82 -8.34 5.34
C GLN A 53 6.54 -8.58 6.14
N LEU A 54 5.58 -7.66 6.05
CA LEU A 54 4.29 -7.79 6.74
C LEU A 54 3.58 -9.07 6.31
N LEU A 55 3.50 -9.32 5.01
CA LEU A 55 2.83 -10.50 4.47
C LEU A 55 3.54 -11.79 4.89
N ALA A 56 4.89 -11.78 4.93
CA ALA A 56 5.65 -12.90 5.43
C ALA A 56 5.33 -13.19 6.90
N GLN A 57 5.17 -12.14 7.71
CA GLN A 57 4.82 -12.29 9.12
C GLN A 57 3.43 -12.88 9.30
N VAL A 58 2.46 -12.45 8.49
CA VAL A 58 1.10 -13.03 8.51
C VAL A 58 1.15 -14.51 8.13
N GLY A 59 1.92 -14.85 7.10
CA GLY A 59 2.09 -16.24 6.68
C GLY A 59 2.69 -17.11 7.78
N ARG A 60 3.71 -16.61 8.46
CA ARG A 60 4.31 -17.35 9.59
C ARG A 60 3.34 -17.53 10.75
N TRP A 61 2.53 -16.51 11.04
CA TRP A 61 1.53 -16.60 12.08
C TRP A 61 0.51 -17.71 11.78
N LEU A 62 0.02 -17.75 10.52
CA LEU A 62 -0.92 -18.76 10.08
C LEU A 62 -0.33 -20.17 10.17
N ALA A 63 0.91 -20.35 9.72
CA ALA A 63 1.59 -21.64 9.78
C ALA A 63 1.78 -22.11 11.22
N ALA A 64 2.16 -21.19 12.11
CA ALA A 64 2.36 -21.51 13.53
C ALA A 64 1.02 -21.87 14.21
N ALA A 65 -0.03 -21.13 13.89
CA ALA A 65 -1.36 -21.40 14.45
C ALA A 65 -1.90 -22.76 13.98
N LEU A 66 -1.68 -23.09 12.70
CA LEU A 66 -2.06 -24.39 12.15
C LEU A 66 -1.30 -25.53 12.86
N ALA A 67 0.03 -25.38 12.99
CA ALA A 67 0.87 -26.39 13.64
C ALA A 67 0.49 -26.59 15.11
N ALA A 68 0.04 -25.52 15.78
CA ALA A 68 -0.38 -25.58 17.17
C ALA A 68 -1.83 -26.09 17.36
N GLY A 69 -2.52 -26.41 16.27
CA GLY A 69 -3.89 -26.92 16.35
C GLY A 69 -4.92 -25.86 16.74
N ARG A 70 -4.62 -24.58 16.53
CA ARG A 70 -5.51 -23.48 16.93
C ARG A 70 -6.49 -23.06 15.83
N LEU A 71 -6.45 -23.70 14.66
CA LEU A 71 -7.30 -23.35 13.53
C LEU A 71 -8.30 -24.47 13.24
N GLY A 72 -9.46 -24.08 12.75
CA GLY A 72 -10.50 -24.99 12.28
C GLY A 72 -11.25 -24.33 11.13
N CYS A 73 -12.13 -25.08 10.49
CA CYS A 73 -13.03 -24.55 9.46
C CYS A 73 -14.48 -24.67 9.93
N ASP A 74 -15.32 -23.72 9.53
CA ASP A 74 -16.72 -23.67 9.94
C ASP A 74 -17.49 -24.91 9.50
N ASP A 75 -17.09 -25.50 8.36
CA ASP A 75 -17.72 -26.72 7.82
C ASP A 75 -17.12 -28.01 8.39
N GLY A 76 -16.19 -27.91 9.35
CA GLY A 76 -15.56 -29.07 9.99
C GLY A 76 -14.42 -29.70 9.18
N THR A 77 -14.07 -29.15 8.02
CA THR A 77 -12.94 -29.69 7.24
C THR A 77 -11.60 -29.31 7.85
N ASP A 78 -10.55 -29.99 7.43
CA ASP A 78 -9.19 -29.70 7.86
C ASP A 78 -8.75 -28.32 7.34
N PRO A 79 -8.33 -27.39 8.22
CA PRO A 79 -7.90 -26.06 7.79
C PRO A 79 -6.59 -26.04 6.99
N ALA A 80 -5.85 -27.14 6.93
CA ALA A 80 -4.54 -27.17 6.27
C ALA A 80 -4.63 -26.76 4.79
N GLY A 81 -5.69 -27.19 4.09
CA GLY A 81 -5.89 -26.84 2.69
C GLY A 81 -6.11 -25.34 2.49
N ALA A 82 -6.95 -24.73 3.33
CA ALA A 82 -7.22 -23.29 3.25
C ALA A 82 -5.97 -22.48 3.58
N VAL A 83 -5.21 -22.89 4.59
CA VAL A 83 -3.98 -22.22 4.98
C VAL A 83 -2.93 -22.32 3.88
N SER A 84 -2.77 -23.50 3.27
CA SER A 84 -1.84 -23.68 2.15
C SER A 84 -2.23 -22.83 0.95
N GLY A 85 -3.53 -22.76 0.63
CA GLY A 85 -4.02 -21.91 -0.43
C GLY A 85 -3.75 -20.44 -0.17
N ALA A 86 -4.03 -19.99 1.06
CA ALA A 86 -3.74 -18.62 1.46
C ALA A 86 -2.24 -18.31 1.36
N ALA A 87 -1.38 -19.27 1.77
CA ALA A 87 0.06 -19.10 1.72
C ALA A 87 0.57 -18.87 0.30
N LEU A 88 0.00 -19.56 -0.69
CA LEU A 88 0.36 -19.36 -2.10
C LEU A 88 0.00 -17.95 -2.56
N PHE A 89 -1.20 -17.49 -2.26
CA PHE A 89 -1.63 -16.14 -2.63
C PHE A 89 -0.84 -15.07 -1.88
N ILE A 90 -0.52 -15.30 -0.61
CA ILE A 90 0.34 -14.38 0.16
C ILE A 90 1.73 -14.28 -0.47
N SER A 91 2.29 -15.41 -0.89
CA SER A 91 3.58 -15.43 -1.57
C SER A 91 3.55 -14.62 -2.88
N ASP A 92 2.49 -14.81 -3.68
CA ASP A 92 2.31 -14.04 -4.90
C ASP A 92 2.15 -12.55 -4.60
N ALA A 93 1.37 -12.21 -3.57
CA ALA A 93 1.19 -10.82 -3.15
C ALA A 93 2.50 -10.18 -2.70
N ARG A 94 3.38 -10.93 -2.01
CA ARG A 94 4.69 -10.43 -1.62
C ARG A 94 5.53 -10.05 -2.85
N ASN A 95 5.53 -10.90 -3.86
CA ASN A 95 6.28 -10.64 -5.10
C ASN A 95 5.69 -9.43 -5.83
N THR A 96 4.38 -9.33 -5.88
CA THR A 96 3.68 -8.19 -6.50
C THR A 96 3.98 -6.89 -5.76
N ALA A 97 3.98 -6.92 -4.42
CA ALA A 97 4.29 -5.74 -3.61
C ALA A 97 5.73 -5.27 -3.83
N ALA A 98 6.69 -6.21 -3.93
CA ALA A 98 8.07 -5.87 -4.21
C ALA A 98 8.21 -5.21 -5.59
N ALA A 99 7.49 -5.73 -6.59
CA ALA A 99 7.47 -5.14 -7.93
C ALA A 99 6.82 -3.75 -7.91
N LEU A 100 5.72 -3.60 -7.18
CA LEU A 100 5.05 -2.30 -7.02
C LEU A 100 6.01 -1.27 -6.40
N ALA A 101 6.70 -1.65 -5.34
CA ALA A 101 7.66 -0.75 -4.67
C ALA A 101 8.75 -0.29 -5.65
N ARG A 102 9.28 -1.21 -6.45
CA ARG A 102 10.30 -0.90 -7.44
C ARG A 102 9.78 0.05 -8.51
N ASP A 103 8.58 -0.22 -9.03
CA ASP A 103 7.97 0.61 -10.07
C ASP A 103 7.69 2.01 -9.56
N LEU A 104 7.17 2.13 -8.34
CA LEU A 104 6.93 3.43 -7.73
C LEU A 104 8.23 4.19 -7.49
N GLY A 105 9.29 3.51 -7.06
CA GLY A 105 10.62 4.11 -6.91
C GLY A 105 11.17 4.63 -8.22
N CYS A 106 11.00 3.87 -9.30
CA CYS A 106 11.41 4.30 -10.64
C CYS A 106 10.61 5.51 -11.10
N ALA A 107 9.29 5.51 -10.86
CA ALA A 107 8.45 6.65 -11.20
C ALA A 107 8.89 7.90 -10.44
N GLN A 108 9.18 7.77 -9.14
CA GLN A 108 9.67 8.88 -8.32
C GLN A 108 10.96 9.45 -8.89
N GLN A 109 11.90 8.58 -9.28
CA GLN A 109 13.16 9.03 -9.87
C GLN A 109 12.95 9.84 -11.14
N GLN A 110 11.98 9.44 -11.97
CA GLN A 110 11.67 10.20 -13.19
C GLN A 110 11.13 11.59 -12.86
N LEU A 111 10.45 11.73 -11.74
CA LEU A 111 9.88 13.00 -11.30
C LEU A 111 10.88 13.93 -10.62
N ALA A 112 12.06 13.43 -10.26
CA ALA A 112 13.03 14.17 -9.43
C ALA A 112 13.46 15.51 -10.04
N ALA A 113 13.51 15.60 -11.36
CA ALA A 113 13.95 16.81 -12.07
C ALA A 113 12.77 17.64 -12.61
N VAL A 114 11.53 17.20 -12.36
CA VAL A 114 10.35 17.91 -12.88
C VAL A 114 10.01 19.05 -11.94
N ASN A 115 9.83 20.25 -12.49
CA ASN A 115 9.41 21.41 -11.73
C ASN A 115 8.15 22.01 -12.36
N GLY A 116 7.46 22.82 -11.55
CA GLY A 116 6.27 23.50 -12.01
C GLY A 116 6.61 24.68 -12.90
N ARG A 117 5.75 24.91 -13.88
CA ARG A 117 5.80 26.13 -14.69
C ARG A 117 4.46 26.85 -14.56
N PRO A 118 4.46 28.18 -14.53
CA PRO A 118 3.20 28.89 -14.49
C PRO A 118 2.38 28.58 -15.73
N SER A 119 1.06 28.55 -15.60
CA SER A 119 0.17 28.45 -16.76
C SER A 119 0.37 29.70 -17.66
N ALA A 120 -0.09 29.62 -18.91
CA ALA A 120 0.02 30.75 -19.84
C ALA A 120 -0.61 32.03 -19.26
N GLU A 121 -1.75 31.88 -18.55
CA GLU A 121 -2.40 33.01 -17.89
C GLU A 121 -1.55 33.60 -16.77
N GLN A 122 -0.95 32.74 -15.94
CA GLN A 122 -0.08 33.20 -14.87
C GLN A 122 1.22 33.83 -15.40
N ALA A 123 1.75 33.30 -16.49
CA ALA A 123 2.95 33.85 -17.11
C ALA A 123 2.69 35.24 -17.66
N GLU A 124 1.54 35.46 -18.27
CA GLU A 124 1.16 36.79 -18.81
C GLU A 124 0.98 37.80 -17.67
N GLU A 125 0.37 37.40 -16.56
CA GLU A 125 0.18 38.25 -15.39
C GLU A 125 1.51 38.60 -14.72
N GLY A 126 2.50 37.71 -14.79
CA GLY A 126 3.79 37.89 -14.16
C GLY A 126 4.77 38.78 -14.92
N GLU A 127 4.49 39.13 -16.16
CA GLU A 127 5.37 40.02 -16.94
C GLU A 127 5.05 41.48 -16.66
N PRO A 128 6.07 42.33 -16.40
CA PRO A 128 5.86 43.75 -16.20
C PRO A 128 5.49 44.46 -17.49
#